data_76f275180b8c4c7c508f13add39b3883
#
_entry.id   76f275180b8c4c7c508f13add39b3883
#
_cell.length_a   1.000
_cell.length_b   1.000
_cell.length_c   1.000
_cell.angle_alpha   90.00
_cell.angle_beta   90.00
_cell.angle_gamma   90.00
#
_symmetry.space_group_name_H-M   'P 1'
#
loop_
_entity.id
_entity.type
_entity.pdbx_description
1 polymer ?
#
loop_
_entity_poly.entity_id
_entity_poly.type
_entity_poly.pdbx_seq_one_letter_code
_entity_poly.pdbx_strand_id
1 'polypeptide(L)'
;MKTKERRKGFTLMELLVVVLIIGILIGIMFGATSYVMDNQARKRAKVDVELLRASVVDYKACYGDYPRCPEGICTQGECLFLSLAGFHNEKGNLQIPPYKPTLNPNLIEYELPDFDPATIPKASHGDKQALLVWFAQVLGKDVAFRDPWGNEYVYEFPREDGGPGARIYSLGPDGEEGEESDADNVE
;
A
#
# COMPACT_ATOMS: atom_id res chain seq x y z
N MET A 1 21.84 57.74 44.35
CA MET A 1 20.99 56.65 44.97
C MET A 1 20.55 55.72 43.88
N LYS A 2 21.05 54.48 43.82
CA LYS A 2 20.58 53.44 42.88
C LYS A 2 19.44 52.66 43.54
N THR A 3 18.22 52.81 43.03
CA THR A 3 17.06 52.04 43.47
C THR A 3 17.25 50.57 43.04
N LYS A 4 17.34 49.69 44.01
CA LYS A 4 17.47 48.25 43.84
C LYS A 4 16.08 47.69 43.45
N GLU A 5 15.82 47.41 42.17
CA GLU A 5 14.62 46.72 41.76
C GLU A 5 14.56 45.34 42.40
N ARG A 6 13.52 45.10 43.20
CA ARG A 6 13.21 43.76 43.74
C ARG A 6 12.70 42.90 42.60
N ARG A 7 13.47 41.91 42.18
CA ARG A 7 13.00 40.85 41.32
C ARG A 7 11.91 40.08 42.06
N LYS A 8 10.71 40.14 41.54
CA LYS A 8 9.59 39.32 42.02
C LYS A 8 9.92 37.86 41.67
N GLY A 9 10.04 37.01 42.66
CA GLY A 9 10.19 35.56 42.46
C GLY A 9 8.86 34.92 42.11
N PHE A 10 8.89 33.87 41.31
CA PHE A 10 7.73 33.06 40.98
C PHE A 10 7.19 32.37 42.24
N THR A 11 5.88 32.35 42.40
CA THR A 11 5.25 31.63 43.51
C THR A 11 5.11 30.14 43.13
N LEU A 12 5.16 29.26 44.12
CA LEU A 12 4.98 27.81 43.93
C LEU A 12 3.60 27.49 43.30
N MET A 13 2.59 28.30 43.61
CA MET A 13 1.26 28.21 43.08
C MET A 13 1.20 28.53 41.54
N GLU A 14 1.93 29.56 41.10
CA GLU A 14 2.01 29.89 39.67
C GLU A 14 2.67 28.78 38.86
N LEU A 15 3.71 28.16 39.40
CA LEU A 15 4.37 27.04 38.74
C LEU A 15 3.44 25.81 38.64
N LEU A 16 2.68 25.52 39.71
CA LEU A 16 1.75 24.41 39.78
C LEU A 16 0.62 24.57 38.74
N VAL A 17 0.05 25.77 38.60
CA VAL A 17 -0.98 26.08 37.63
C VAL A 17 -0.47 25.91 36.19
N VAL A 18 0.75 26.37 35.92
CA VAL A 18 1.36 26.22 34.58
C VAL A 18 1.56 24.76 34.22
N VAL A 19 2.08 23.93 35.12
CA VAL A 19 2.28 22.50 34.90
C VAL A 19 0.93 21.78 34.69
N LEU A 20 -0.11 22.18 35.44
CA LEU A 20 -1.45 21.65 35.29
C LEU A 20 -2.01 21.94 33.87
N ILE A 21 -1.90 23.18 33.39
CA ILE A 21 -2.37 23.58 32.06
C ILE A 21 -1.60 22.83 30.97
N ILE A 22 -0.26 22.72 31.09
CA ILE A 22 0.56 21.97 30.13
C ILE A 22 0.13 20.49 30.12
N GLY A 23 -0.12 19.90 31.28
CA GLY A 23 -0.58 18.50 31.36
C GLY A 23 -1.91 18.26 30.66
N ILE A 24 -2.88 19.18 30.80
CA ILE A 24 -4.17 19.13 30.09
C ILE A 24 -3.97 19.26 28.59
N LEU A 25 -3.16 20.24 28.15
CA LEU A 25 -2.91 20.45 26.71
C LEU A 25 -2.23 19.23 26.05
N ILE A 26 -1.25 18.65 26.72
CA ILE A 26 -0.59 17.42 26.25
C ILE A 26 -1.58 16.28 26.16
N GLY A 27 -2.47 16.10 27.15
CA GLY A 27 -3.49 15.06 27.14
C GLY A 27 -4.46 15.17 25.93
N ILE A 28 -4.88 16.40 25.59
CA ILE A 28 -5.72 16.66 24.43
C ILE A 28 -4.97 16.40 23.11
N MET A 29 -3.71 16.76 23.02
CA MET A 29 -2.88 16.51 21.83
C MET A 29 -2.73 15.01 21.54
N PHE A 30 -2.48 14.19 22.54
CA PHE A 30 -2.32 12.74 22.34
C PHE A 30 -3.64 12.08 21.89
N GLY A 31 -4.80 12.54 22.36
CA GLY A 31 -6.10 12.00 21.95
C GLY A 31 -6.50 12.36 20.50
N ALA A 32 -6.06 13.50 20.00
CA ALA A 32 -6.44 13.98 18.66
C ALA A 32 -5.59 13.36 17.53
N THR A 33 -4.36 12.93 17.82
CA THR A 33 -3.42 12.45 16.78
C THR A 33 -3.86 11.13 16.14
N SER A 34 -4.38 10.18 16.90
CA SER A 34 -4.81 8.87 16.39
C SER A 34 -5.95 8.99 15.38
N TYR A 35 -6.94 9.82 15.67
CA TYR A 35 -8.08 10.05 14.78
C TYR A 35 -7.70 10.74 13.46
N VAL A 36 -6.76 11.69 13.51
CA VAL A 36 -6.29 12.39 12.30
C VAL A 36 -5.47 11.45 11.42
N MET A 37 -4.64 10.60 11.99
CA MET A 37 -3.83 9.64 11.25
C MET A 37 -4.70 8.59 10.54
N ASP A 38 -5.73 8.06 11.20
CA ASP A 38 -6.64 7.10 10.58
C ASP A 38 -7.43 7.71 9.41
N ASN A 39 -7.94 8.93 9.58
CA ASN A 39 -8.60 9.63 8.47
C ASN A 39 -7.68 9.92 7.27
N GLN A 40 -6.40 10.18 7.51
CA GLN A 40 -5.41 10.36 6.44
C GLN A 40 -5.12 9.03 5.74
N ALA A 41 -4.96 7.95 6.49
CA ALA A 41 -4.76 6.61 5.96
C ALA A 41 -5.93 6.19 5.06
N ARG A 42 -7.18 6.35 5.53
CA ARG A 42 -8.38 6.06 4.72
C ARG A 42 -8.46 6.87 3.43
N LYS A 43 -8.10 8.16 3.48
CA LYS A 43 -8.07 9.01 2.27
C LYS A 43 -6.99 8.56 1.29
N ARG A 44 -5.80 8.17 1.79
CA ARG A 44 -4.73 7.64 0.97
C ARG A 44 -5.15 6.32 0.32
N ALA A 45 -5.70 5.38 1.09
CA ALA A 45 -6.20 4.12 0.57
C ALA A 45 -7.21 4.32 -0.57
N LYS A 46 -8.16 5.27 -0.43
CA LYS A 46 -9.10 5.60 -1.53
C LYS A 46 -8.40 6.08 -2.80
N VAL A 47 -7.42 6.96 -2.66
CA VAL A 47 -6.65 7.45 -3.81
C VAL A 47 -5.88 6.32 -4.47
N ASP A 48 -5.28 5.45 -3.67
CA ASP A 48 -4.52 4.29 -4.16
C ASP A 48 -5.43 3.29 -4.88
N VAL A 49 -6.61 2.99 -4.32
CA VAL A 49 -7.62 2.14 -4.97
C VAL A 49 -8.08 2.71 -6.31
N GLU A 50 -8.37 4.01 -6.38
CA GLU A 50 -8.74 4.66 -7.64
C GLU A 50 -7.60 4.63 -8.66
N LEU A 51 -6.36 4.80 -8.22
CA LEU A 51 -5.17 4.70 -9.08
C LEU A 51 -4.99 3.27 -9.61
N LEU A 52 -5.16 2.27 -8.76
CA LEU A 52 -5.12 0.85 -9.15
C LEU A 52 -6.22 0.51 -10.15
N ARG A 53 -7.45 0.96 -9.92
CA ARG A 53 -8.59 0.78 -10.84
C ARG A 53 -8.31 1.40 -12.20
N ALA A 54 -7.84 2.63 -12.24
CA ALA A 54 -7.47 3.29 -13.50
C ALA A 54 -6.38 2.49 -14.24
N SER A 55 -5.36 2.04 -13.52
CA SER A 55 -4.26 1.27 -14.10
C SER A 55 -4.69 -0.09 -14.63
N VAL A 56 -5.64 -0.75 -13.98
CA VAL A 56 -6.24 -2.02 -14.43
C VAL A 56 -7.09 -1.81 -15.70
N VAL A 57 -7.79 -0.67 -15.81
CA VAL A 57 -8.52 -0.31 -17.03
C VAL A 57 -7.55 -0.04 -18.17
N ASP A 58 -6.45 0.66 -17.91
CA ASP A 58 -5.39 0.90 -18.89
C ASP A 58 -4.72 -0.42 -19.32
N TYR A 59 -4.49 -1.33 -18.37
CA TYR A 59 -4.01 -2.68 -18.67
C TYR A 59 -4.95 -3.41 -19.63
N LYS A 60 -6.25 -3.41 -19.34
CA LYS A 60 -7.26 -4.00 -20.23
C LYS A 60 -7.26 -3.36 -21.61
N ALA A 61 -7.11 -2.04 -21.69
CA ALA A 61 -7.04 -1.34 -22.98
C ALA A 61 -5.79 -1.73 -23.78
N CYS A 62 -4.66 -1.99 -23.10
CA CYS A 62 -3.40 -2.39 -23.74
C CYS A 62 -3.36 -3.88 -24.13
N TYR A 63 -3.94 -4.75 -23.30
CA TYR A 63 -3.78 -6.21 -23.39
C TYR A 63 -5.08 -6.96 -23.74
N GLY A 64 -6.22 -6.27 -23.80
CA GLY A 64 -7.52 -6.81 -24.24
C GLY A 64 -8.36 -7.43 -23.13
N ASP A 65 -7.79 -7.77 -21.97
CA ASP A 65 -8.50 -8.34 -20.81
C ASP A 65 -7.89 -7.84 -19.50
N TYR A 66 -8.57 -8.07 -18.40
CA TYR A 66 -8.08 -7.79 -17.06
C TYR A 66 -6.92 -8.74 -16.68
N PRO A 67 -6.02 -8.33 -15.74
CA PRO A 67 -5.02 -9.24 -15.21
C PRO A 67 -5.64 -10.53 -14.71
N ARG A 68 -5.14 -11.67 -15.16
CA ARG A 68 -5.59 -12.99 -14.69
C ARG A 68 -4.46 -13.69 -13.96
N CYS A 69 -4.77 -14.13 -12.75
CA CYS A 69 -3.86 -14.93 -11.98
C CYS A 69 -3.91 -16.39 -12.47
N PRO A 70 -2.80 -16.99 -12.90
CA PRO A 70 -2.75 -18.42 -13.15
C PRO A 70 -2.92 -19.16 -11.81
N GLU A 71 -3.89 -20.07 -11.73
CA GLU A 71 -4.16 -20.86 -10.53
C GLU A 71 -2.89 -21.55 -10.00
N GLY A 72 -2.61 -21.36 -8.71
CA GLY A 72 -1.52 -22.02 -8.00
C GLY A 72 -0.11 -21.50 -8.29
N ILE A 73 0.04 -20.35 -9.00
CA ILE A 73 1.35 -19.76 -9.31
C ILE A 73 1.58 -18.49 -8.48
N CYS A 74 0.58 -17.63 -8.32
CA CYS A 74 0.67 -16.41 -7.55
C CYS A 74 -0.68 -16.08 -6.92
N THR A 75 -0.66 -15.20 -5.91
CA THR A 75 -1.88 -14.63 -5.33
C THR A 75 -2.49 -13.58 -6.25
N GLN A 76 -3.71 -13.17 -5.98
CA GLN A 76 -4.38 -12.11 -6.74
C GLN A 76 -3.64 -10.77 -6.60
N GLY A 77 -3.13 -10.44 -5.40
CA GLY A 77 -2.35 -9.23 -5.15
C GLY A 77 -1.01 -9.23 -5.89
N GLU A 78 -0.30 -10.36 -5.89
CA GLU A 78 0.94 -10.55 -6.66
C GLU A 78 0.69 -10.41 -8.16
N CYS A 79 -0.38 -11.03 -8.67
CA CYS A 79 -0.79 -10.90 -10.06
C CYS A 79 -1.05 -9.45 -10.45
N LEU A 80 -1.74 -8.70 -9.60
CA LEU A 80 -2.01 -7.28 -9.81
C LEU A 80 -0.70 -6.50 -9.90
N PHE A 81 0.21 -6.67 -8.91
CA PHE A 81 1.51 -6.00 -8.91
C PHE A 81 2.30 -6.29 -10.19
N LEU A 82 2.47 -7.56 -10.52
CA LEU A 82 3.27 -7.99 -11.66
C LEU A 82 2.72 -7.49 -12.99
N SER A 83 1.40 -7.50 -13.13
CA SER A 83 0.73 -7.06 -14.35
C SER A 83 0.86 -5.55 -14.55
N LEU A 84 0.59 -4.76 -13.50
CA LEU A 84 0.64 -3.30 -13.59
C LEU A 84 2.06 -2.76 -13.69
N ALA A 85 3.01 -3.39 -13.01
CA ALA A 85 4.43 -3.06 -13.10
C ALA A 85 5.08 -3.48 -14.43
N GLY A 86 4.34 -4.20 -15.29
CA GLY A 86 4.78 -4.55 -16.64
C GLY A 86 5.63 -5.83 -16.75
N PHE A 87 5.56 -6.70 -15.74
CA PHE A 87 6.25 -8.00 -15.77
C PHE A 87 5.50 -9.08 -16.55
N HIS A 88 4.26 -8.80 -17.00
CA HIS A 88 3.51 -9.66 -17.90
C HIS A 88 3.44 -9.08 -19.32
N ASN A 89 3.51 -9.94 -20.33
CA ASN A 89 3.31 -9.55 -21.72
C ASN A 89 1.85 -9.73 -22.17
N GLU A 90 1.57 -9.34 -23.42
CA GLU A 90 0.24 -9.45 -24.06
C GLU A 90 -0.35 -10.88 -24.05
N LYS A 91 0.47 -11.90 -23.84
CA LYS A 91 0.04 -13.32 -23.82
C LYS A 91 -0.08 -13.87 -22.39
N GLY A 92 0.02 -13.01 -21.35
CA GLY A 92 0.03 -13.42 -19.96
C GLY A 92 1.33 -14.12 -19.52
N ASN A 93 2.38 -14.11 -20.36
CA ASN A 93 3.67 -14.66 -20.00
C ASN A 93 4.53 -13.60 -19.29
N LEU A 94 5.31 -14.06 -18.35
CA LEU A 94 6.26 -13.23 -17.63
C LEU A 94 7.29 -12.61 -18.58
N GLN A 95 7.52 -11.32 -18.39
CA GLN A 95 8.47 -10.54 -19.17
C GLN A 95 9.43 -9.78 -18.26
N ILE A 96 10.71 -10.03 -18.41
CA ILE A 96 11.78 -9.32 -17.73
C ILE A 96 12.82 -8.88 -18.77
N PRO A 97 13.20 -7.63 -18.79
CA PRO A 97 12.77 -6.53 -17.91
C PRO A 97 11.31 -6.11 -18.15
N PRO A 98 10.71 -5.37 -17.21
CA PRO A 98 9.33 -4.87 -17.33
C PRO A 98 9.13 -4.11 -18.65
N TYR A 99 8.00 -4.35 -19.30
CA TYR A 99 7.67 -3.73 -20.57
C TYR A 99 6.26 -3.14 -20.53
N LYS A 100 6.12 -1.89 -20.94
CA LYS A 100 4.85 -1.14 -20.92
C LYS A 100 4.10 -1.22 -19.56
N PRO A 101 4.70 -0.78 -18.45
CA PRO A 101 3.99 -0.70 -17.19
C PRO A 101 2.80 0.25 -17.34
N THR A 102 1.65 -0.13 -16.80
CA THR A 102 0.46 0.72 -16.75
C THR A 102 0.37 1.53 -15.46
N LEU A 103 1.19 1.18 -14.48
CA LEU A 103 1.36 1.91 -13.26
C LEU A 103 2.86 2.09 -12.96
N ASN A 104 3.23 3.30 -12.52
CA ASN A 104 4.53 3.48 -11.87
C ASN A 104 4.42 2.94 -10.43
N PRO A 105 5.08 1.82 -10.10
CA PRO A 105 4.93 1.19 -8.78
C PRO A 105 5.35 2.11 -7.62
N ASN A 106 6.20 3.11 -7.86
CA ASN A 106 6.62 4.07 -6.83
C ASN A 106 5.50 5.03 -6.37
N LEU A 107 4.33 5.02 -7.00
CA LEU A 107 3.20 5.86 -6.60
C LEU A 107 2.39 5.26 -5.45
N ILE A 108 2.46 3.94 -5.28
CA ILE A 108 1.80 3.21 -4.20
C ILE A 108 2.89 2.48 -3.40
N GLU A 109 2.70 2.34 -2.12
CA GLU A 109 3.59 1.55 -1.28
C GLU A 109 3.52 0.08 -1.70
N TYR A 110 4.68 -0.57 -1.84
CA TYR A 110 4.76 -1.99 -2.18
C TYR A 110 5.86 -2.66 -1.38
N GLU A 111 5.66 -3.90 -1.09
CA GLU A 111 6.68 -4.74 -0.48
C GLU A 111 7.32 -5.61 -1.55
N LEU A 112 8.60 -5.43 -1.73
CA LEU A 112 9.45 -6.25 -2.59
C LEU A 112 10.74 -6.56 -1.83
N PRO A 113 10.72 -7.56 -0.95
CA PRO A 113 11.87 -7.86 -0.11
C PRO A 113 13.09 -8.20 -0.98
N ASP A 114 14.18 -7.46 -0.77
CA ASP A 114 15.48 -7.69 -1.41
C ASP A 114 15.45 -7.74 -2.96
N PHE A 115 14.56 -6.99 -3.60
CA PHE A 115 14.57 -6.88 -5.05
C PHE A 115 15.74 -6.01 -5.51
N ASP A 116 16.77 -6.66 -6.03
CA ASP A 116 17.85 -6.00 -6.77
C ASP A 116 17.62 -6.22 -8.27
N PRO A 117 17.31 -5.16 -9.04
CA PRO A 117 17.18 -5.27 -10.50
C PRO A 117 18.44 -5.84 -11.20
N ALA A 118 19.60 -5.75 -10.54
CA ALA A 118 20.83 -6.33 -11.05
C ALA A 118 20.87 -7.85 -10.97
N THR A 119 20.07 -8.45 -10.10
CA THR A 119 19.97 -9.90 -9.94
C THR A 119 19.02 -10.57 -10.93
N ILE A 120 18.28 -9.77 -11.72
CA ILE A 120 17.40 -10.30 -12.77
C ILE A 120 18.27 -11.07 -13.77
N PRO A 121 18.01 -12.38 -14.00
CA PRO A 121 18.73 -13.14 -14.99
C PRO A 121 18.62 -12.46 -16.36
N LYS A 122 19.74 -12.11 -16.98
CA LYS A 122 19.71 -11.58 -18.34
C LYS A 122 19.15 -12.67 -19.24
N ALA A 123 17.93 -12.49 -19.70
CA ALA A 123 17.27 -13.39 -20.62
C ALA A 123 18.01 -13.38 -21.98
N SER A 124 19.13 -14.07 -22.06
CA SER A 124 19.63 -14.56 -23.33
C SER A 124 18.76 -15.75 -23.73
N HIS A 125 18.42 -15.86 -25.00
CA HIS A 125 17.41 -16.72 -25.64
C HIS A 125 17.37 -18.23 -25.23
N GLY A 126 17.99 -18.64 -24.15
CA GLY A 126 18.11 -20.05 -23.73
C GLY A 126 17.65 -20.36 -22.31
N ASP A 127 17.48 -19.39 -21.42
CA ASP A 127 17.35 -19.67 -19.99
C ASP A 127 15.99 -19.31 -19.38
N LYS A 128 14.90 -19.79 -20.05
CA LYS A 128 13.55 -19.70 -19.50
C LYS A 128 13.42 -20.33 -18.11
N GLN A 129 14.26 -21.32 -17.83
CA GLN A 129 14.23 -22.07 -16.58
C GLN A 129 14.83 -21.26 -15.41
N ALA A 130 15.95 -20.57 -15.64
CA ALA A 130 16.52 -19.66 -14.65
C ALA A 130 15.59 -18.47 -14.35
N LEU A 131 14.91 -17.98 -15.36
CA LEU A 131 13.89 -16.94 -15.23
C LEU A 131 12.69 -17.40 -14.39
N LEU A 132 12.18 -18.59 -14.65
CA LEU A 132 11.08 -19.18 -13.88
C LEU A 132 11.48 -19.46 -12.42
N VAL A 133 12.69 -19.94 -12.17
CA VAL A 133 13.21 -20.16 -10.83
C VAL A 133 13.37 -18.85 -10.08
N TRP A 134 13.93 -17.81 -10.71
CA TRP A 134 14.05 -16.49 -10.13
C TRP A 134 12.66 -15.92 -9.79
N PHE A 135 11.69 -16.07 -10.70
CA PHE A 135 10.33 -15.60 -10.51
C PHE A 135 9.63 -16.32 -9.37
N ALA A 136 9.76 -17.64 -9.28
CA ALA A 136 9.22 -18.40 -8.17
C ALA A 136 9.84 -17.99 -6.81
N GLN A 137 11.11 -17.59 -6.81
CA GLN A 137 11.78 -17.06 -5.61
C GLN A 137 11.28 -15.66 -5.23
N VAL A 138 10.98 -14.82 -6.21
CA VAL A 138 10.42 -13.47 -5.98
C VAL A 138 8.97 -13.57 -5.51
N LEU A 139 8.15 -14.39 -6.15
CA LEU A 139 6.76 -14.62 -5.78
C LEU A 139 6.61 -15.29 -4.39
N GLY A 140 7.55 -16.12 -3.99
CA GLY A 140 7.58 -16.70 -2.64
C GLY A 140 7.92 -15.68 -1.53
N LYS A 141 7.99 -14.38 -1.85
CA LYS A 141 8.30 -13.29 -0.92
C LYS A 141 7.16 -12.27 -0.76
N ASP A 142 5.96 -12.62 -1.11
CA ASP A 142 4.75 -11.79 -0.95
C ASP A 142 4.87 -10.39 -1.59
N VAL A 143 5.11 -10.36 -2.90
CA VAL A 143 5.23 -9.13 -3.69
C VAL A 143 3.85 -8.55 -3.97
N ALA A 144 3.45 -7.51 -3.27
CA ALA A 144 2.16 -6.87 -3.46
C ALA A 144 2.20 -5.36 -3.19
N PHE A 145 1.21 -4.64 -3.71
CA PHE A 145 0.92 -3.28 -3.27
C PHE A 145 0.36 -3.32 -1.86
N ARG A 146 0.83 -2.40 -1.01
CA ARG A 146 0.42 -2.29 0.39
C ARG A 146 -0.41 -1.03 0.62
N ASP A 147 -1.44 -1.20 1.41
CA ASP A 147 -2.26 -0.10 1.88
C ASP A 147 -1.56 0.67 3.04
N PRO A 148 -2.10 1.81 3.49
CA PRO A 148 -1.50 2.58 4.57
C PRO A 148 -1.41 1.89 5.93
N TRP A 149 -2.07 0.77 6.13
CA TRP A 149 -2.00 -0.06 7.34
C TRP A 149 -1.06 -1.25 7.17
N GLY A 150 -0.52 -1.47 5.95
CA GLY A 150 0.44 -2.53 5.62
C GLY A 150 -0.20 -3.81 5.08
N ASN A 151 -1.52 -3.82 4.85
CA ASN A 151 -2.23 -4.95 4.27
C ASN A 151 -2.11 -4.95 2.75
N GLU A 152 -2.29 -6.11 2.10
CA GLU A 152 -2.37 -6.18 0.65
C GLU A 152 -3.70 -5.59 0.15
N TYR A 153 -3.64 -4.91 -1.02
CA TYR A 153 -4.87 -4.60 -1.74
C TYR A 153 -5.46 -5.87 -2.33
N VAL A 154 -6.74 -6.11 -2.04
CA VAL A 154 -7.47 -7.24 -2.60
C VAL A 154 -7.84 -6.93 -4.05
N TYR A 155 -7.56 -7.89 -4.93
CA TYR A 155 -7.91 -7.85 -6.34
C TYR A 155 -8.73 -9.07 -6.70
N GLU A 156 -9.92 -8.87 -7.23
CA GLU A 156 -10.82 -9.95 -7.65
C GLU A 156 -11.11 -9.85 -9.16
N PHE A 157 -10.69 -10.86 -9.90
CA PHE A 157 -11.10 -11.05 -11.29
C PHE A 157 -10.97 -12.52 -11.71
N PRO A 158 -12.05 -13.18 -12.18
CA PRO A 158 -13.44 -12.68 -12.17
C PRO A 158 -13.97 -12.48 -10.74
N ARG A 159 -14.92 -11.56 -10.59
CA ARG A 159 -15.54 -11.26 -9.30
C ARG A 159 -16.39 -12.43 -8.80
N GLU A 160 -16.34 -12.72 -7.51
CA GLU A 160 -17.14 -13.77 -6.88
C GLU A 160 -18.64 -13.48 -6.92
N ASP A 161 -19.03 -12.19 -6.84
CA ASP A 161 -20.42 -11.76 -6.94
C ASP A 161 -20.99 -11.78 -8.38
N GLY A 162 -20.19 -12.16 -9.37
CA GLY A 162 -20.56 -12.19 -10.79
C GLY A 162 -20.72 -10.80 -11.42
N GLY A 163 -20.31 -9.74 -10.72
CA GLY A 163 -20.36 -8.37 -11.22
C GLY A 163 -19.41 -8.13 -12.39
N PRO A 164 -19.65 -7.09 -13.19
CA PRO A 164 -18.81 -6.76 -14.32
C PRO A 164 -17.47 -6.16 -13.86
N GLY A 165 -16.40 -6.50 -14.56
CA GLY A 165 -15.07 -5.92 -14.34
C GLY A 165 -14.30 -6.57 -13.19
N ALA A 166 -13.25 -5.91 -12.75
CA ALA A 166 -12.47 -6.28 -11.59
C ALA A 166 -12.91 -5.46 -10.37
N ARG A 167 -12.78 -6.03 -9.18
CA ARG A 167 -12.97 -5.34 -7.90
C ARG A 167 -11.61 -5.14 -7.24
N ILE A 168 -11.38 -3.96 -6.67
CA ILE A 168 -10.16 -3.63 -5.93
C ILE A 168 -10.57 -2.87 -4.68
N TYR A 169 -10.04 -3.29 -3.53
CA TYR A 169 -10.30 -2.63 -2.24
C TYR A 169 -9.16 -2.89 -1.26
N SER A 170 -9.11 -2.09 -0.19
CA SER A 170 -8.25 -2.32 0.97
C SER A 170 -9.08 -2.93 2.09
N LEU A 171 -8.49 -3.84 2.84
CA LEU A 171 -9.10 -4.47 4.02
C LEU A 171 -9.24 -3.50 5.21
N GLY A 172 -8.65 -2.31 5.10
CA GLY A 172 -8.72 -1.35 6.20
C GLY A 172 -7.75 -1.65 7.35
N PRO A 173 -7.96 -1.02 8.51
CA PRO A 173 -7.05 -1.11 9.64
C PRO A 173 -7.01 -2.47 10.33
N ASP A 174 -8.05 -3.28 10.25
CA ASP A 174 -8.07 -4.61 10.87
C ASP A 174 -7.41 -5.69 9.99
N GLY A 175 -7.34 -5.47 8.66
CA GLY A 175 -6.71 -6.39 7.72
C GLY A 175 -7.46 -7.72 7.57
N GLU A 176 -8.72 -7.79 7.98
CA GLU A 176 -9.55 -9.00 7.96
C GLU A 176 -10.67 -8.89 6.94
N GLU A 177 -11.04 -10.01 6.35
CA GLU A 177 -12.16 -10.15 5.42
C GLU A 177 -13.32 -10.86 6.12
N GLY A 178 -14.55 -10.33 6.05
CA GLY A 178 -15.72 -10.96 6.64
C GLY A 178 -16.87 -9.98 6.93
N GLU A 179 -18.09 -10.50 7.11
CA GLU A 179 -19.31 -9.70 7.26
C GLU A 179 -19.25 -8.66 8.39
N GLU A 180 -18.49 -8.92 9.47
CA GLU A 180 -18.34 -8.00 10.60
C GLU A 180 -17.22 -6.96 10.39
N SER A 181 -16.17 -7.32 9.59
CA SER A 181 -15.01 -6.47 9.32
C SER A 181 -15.14 -5.64 8.02
N ASP A 182 -16.04 -6.00 7.11
CA ASP A 182 -16.23 -5.28 5.83
C ASP A 182 -16.68 -3.82 5.98
N ALA A 183 -17.09 -3.39 7.17
CA ALA A 183 -17.54 -2.02 7.42
C ALA A 183 -16.40 -0.98 7.35
N ASP A 184 -15.16 -1.39 7.50
CA ASP A 184 -13.99 -0.52 7.42
C ASP A 184 -13.16 -0.68 6.15
N ASN A 185 -13.55 -1.62 5.27
CA ASN A 185 -13.00 -1.78 3.93
C ASN A 185 -13.09 -0.47 3.15
N VAL A 186 -12.06 -0.19 2.36
CA VAL A 186 -11.96 1.03 1.55
C VAL A 186 -12.02 0.66 0.08
N GLU A 187 -13.14 1.06 -0.57
CA GLU A 187 -13.36 0.90 -2.01
C GLU A 187 -13.13 2.20 -2.79
#